data_1999fef2fed4e9353f3ca62fade22082
#
_entry.id   1999fef2fed4e9353f3ca62fade22082
#
_cell.length_a   1.000
_cell.length_b   1.000
_cell.length_c   1.000
_cell.angle_alpha   90.00
_cell.angle_beta   90.00
_cell.angle_gamma   90.00
#
_symmetry.space_group_name_H-M   'P 1'
#
loop_
_entity.id
_entity.type
_entity.pdbx_description
1 polymer ?
#
loop_
_entity_poly.entity_id
_entity_poly.type
_entity_poly.pdbx_seq_one_letter_code
_entity_poly.pdbx_strand_id
1 'polypeptide(L)'
;MSLSYSNVLNINKKNYNGVTIEEKALSGKINIRGKSSDKEFMKNIGSVLNLVLPIEPNVRIFNNNISIMWLGPNEWLVETPENEKDEIISLLESKLNPEKTAITDVSFNKTVLRLEGEKVFILLSKFLVANLEKILETNFSVAQTIFIKIPILFIRNNTDKEEISLDLHLNRSHAKYVYDLLVDGSKNLNI
;
A
#
# COMPACT_ATOMS: atom_id res chain seq x y z
N MET A 1 0.22 -31.28 -0.68
CA MET A 1 -0.81 -30.31 -0.23
C MET A 1 -0.32 -28.94 -0.64
N SER A 2 -1.00 -28.28 -1.58
CA SER A 2 -0.67 -26.88 -1.89
C SER A 2 -1.25 -26.00 -0.78
N LEU A 3 -0.45 -25.12 -0.20
CA LEU A 3 -0.94 -24.09 0.72
C LEU A 3 -1.83 -23.13 -0.08
N SER A 4 -3.11 -23.02 0.30
CA SER A 4 -3.96 -21.97 -0.24
C SER A 4 -3.88 -20.75 0.67
N TYR A 5 -3.53 -19.61 0.10
CA TYR A 5 -3.49 -18.35 0.82
C TYR A 5 -4.83 -17.64 0.66
N SER A 6 -5.34 -17.12 1.76
CA SER A 6 -6.60 -16.38 1.80
C SER A 6 -6.43 -15.03 2.48
N ASN A 7 -7.38 -14.14 2.25
CA ASN A 7 -7.51 -12.91 3.02
C ASN A 7 -7.57 -13.21 4.52
N VAL A 8 -7.19 -12.23 5.34
CA VAL A 8 -7.13 -12.40 6.81
C VAL A 8 -8.52 -12.31 7.42
N LEU A 9 -9.29 -11.33 7.00
CA LEU A 9 -10.57 -10.98 7.60
C LEU A 9 -11.75 -11.53 6.79
N ASN A 10 -11.53 -11.78 5.50
CA ASN A 10 -12.59 -12.17 4.55
C ASN A 10 -13.79 -11.22 4.58
N ILE A 11 -13.52 -9.91 4.62
CA ILE A 11 -14.55 -8.89 4.73
C ILE A 11 -14.89 -8.38 3.34
N ASN A 12 -16.16 -8.57 2.97
CA ASN A 12 -16.74 -7.93 1.81
C ASN A 12 -17.00 -6.45 2.10
N LYS A 13 -17.16 -5.67 1.04
CA LYS A 13 -17.50 -4.25 1.08
C LYS A 13 -18.71 -3.99 1.99
N LYS A 14 -18.52 -3.19 3.05
CA LYS A 14 -19.57 -2.88 4.02
C LYS A 14 -19.51 -1.40 4.42
N ASN A 15 -20.67 -0.76 4.43
CA ASN A 15 -20.80 0.65 4.82
C ASN A 15 -21.00 0.80 6.33
N TYR A 16 -20.32 1.80 6.90
CA TYR A 16 -20.40 2.20 8.31
C TYR A 16 -20.52 3.73 8.39
N ASN A 17 -21.74 4.24 8.44
CA ASN A 17 -22.03 5.67 8.62
C ASN A 17 -21.29 6.61 7.64
N GLY A 18 -21.29 6.28 6.35
CA GLY A 18 -20.64 7.10 5.31
C GLY A 18 -19.18 6.75 5.05
N VAL A 19 -18.66 5.69 5.69
CA VAL A 19 -17.37 5.08 5.34
C VAL A 19 -17.58 3.63 4.97
N THR A 20 -17.16 3.27 3.79
CA THR A 20 -17.14 1.87 3.34
C THR A 20 -15.78 1.26 3.63
N ILE A 21 -15.78 0.06 4.17
CA ILE A 21 -14.57 -0.70 4.49
C ILE A 21 -14.63 -2.05 3.78
N GLU A 22 -13.54 -2.43 3.09
CA GLU A 22 -13.36 -3.76 2.50
C GLU A 22 -11.94 -4.24 2.68
N GLU A 23 -11.73 -5.56 2.75
CA GLU A 23 -10.41 -6.14 2.59
C GLU A 23 -10.20 -6.46 1.11
N LYS A 24 -9.14 -5.92 0.53
CA LYS A 24 -8.79 -6.15 -0.88
C LYS A 24 -8.34 -7.59 -1.11
N ALA A 25 -8.58 -8.10 -2.31
CA ALA A 25 -8.02 -9.37 -2.74
C ALA A 25 -6.49 -9.37 -2.59
N LEU A 26 -5.91 -10.55 -2.43
CA LEU A 26 -4.45 -10.70 -2.39
C LEU A 26 -3.83 -10.16 -3.68
N SER A 27 -2.74 -9.44 -3.50
CA SER A 27 -1.90 -8.94 -4.59
C SER A 27 -0.44 -9.31 -4.30
N GLY A 28 0.35 -9.43 -5.35
CA GLY A 28 1.80 -9.55 -5.22
C GLY A 28 2.38 -8.26 -4.62
N LYS A 29 3.24 -8.40 -3.63
CA LYS A 29 3.94 -7.28 -2.99
C LYS A 29 5.41 -7.60 -2.88
N ILE A 30 6.25 -6.80 -3.53
CA ILE A 30 7.69 -6.99 -3.62
C ILE A 30 8.36 -5.80 -2.97
N ASN A 31 9.14 -6.05 -1.92
CA ASN A 31 10.02 -5.03 -1.35
C ASN A 31 11.33 -5.04 -2.13
N ILE A 32 11.71 -3.89 -2.67
CA ILE A 32 12.96 -3.70 -3.41
C ILE A 32 13.85 -2.75 -2.63
N ARG A 33 15.10 -3.13 -2.43
CA ARG A 33 16.15 -2.29 -1.84
C ARG A 33 17.34 -2.18 -2.77
N GLY A 34 17.87 -0.93 -2.87
CA GLY A 34 19.04 -0.63 -3.68
C GLY A 34 19.36 0.87 -3.63
N LYS A 35 20.43 1.30 -4.26
CA LYS A 35 20.82 2.70 -4.26
C LYS A 35 20.17 3.45 -5.42
N SER A 36 19.35 4.47 -5.12
CA SER A 36 18.73 5.35 -6.14
C SER A 36 19.74 6.11 -7.00
N SER A 37 20.97 6.30 -6.53
CA SER A 37 22.05 6.91 -7.29
C SER A 37 22.74 5.97 -8.30
N ASP A 38 22.47 4.67 -8.21
CA ASP A 38 22.98 3.67 -9.15
C ASP A 38 22.10 3.65 -10.41
N LYS A 39 22.63 4.21 -11.50
CA LYS A 39 21.91 4.32 -12.78
C LYS A 39 21.61 2.97 -13.41
N GLU A 40 22.46 1.98 -13.22
CA GLU A 40 22.23 0.63 -13.75
C GLU A 40 21.07 -0.05 -12.99
N PHE A 41 21.07 0.03 -11.68
CA PHE A 41 19.96 -0.43 -10.83
C PHE A 41 18.63 0.20 -11.27
N MET A 42 18.57 1.52 -11.37
CA MET A 42 17.36 2.24 -11.77
C MET A 42 16.89 1.87 -13.18
N LYS A 43 17.82 1.73 -14.14
CA LYS A 43 17.53 1.31 -15.52
C LYS A 43 16.99 -0.11 -15.57
N ASN A 44 17.63 -1.04 -14.87
CA ASN A 44 17.26 -2.46 -14.88
C ASN A 44 15.86 -2.67 -14.29
N ILE A 45 15.54 -2.01 -13.17
CA ILE A 45 14.17 -2.05 -12.61
C ILE A 45 13.18 -1.43 -13.58
N GLY A 46 13.47 -0.24 -14.12
CA GLY A 46 12.59 0.41 -15.10
C GLY A 46 12.30 -0.46 -16.32
N SER A 47 13.28 -1.25 -16.78
CA SER A 47 13.11 -2.16 -17.91
C SER A 47 12.23 -3.39 -17.60
N VAL A 48 12.15 -3.80 -16.34
CA VAL A 48 11.29 -4.93 -15.91
C VAL A 48 9.87 -4.45 -15.61
N LEU A 49 9.75 -3.36 -14.84
CA LEU A 49 8.46 -2.87 -14.37
C LEU A 49 7.74 -1.95 -15.37
N ASN A 50 8.43 -1.51 -16.42
CA ASN A 50 7.96 -0.47 -17.35
C ASN A 50 7.51 0.82 -16.64
N LEU A 51 8.16 1.13 -15.52
CA LEU A 51 7.95 2.31 -14.69
C LEU A 51 9.29 2.75 -14.09
N VAL A 52 9.47 4.05 -13.91
CA VAL A 52 10.65 4.59 -13.24
C VAL A 52 10.40 4.59 -11.72
N LEU A 53 11.39 4.15 -10.92
CA LEU A 53 11.27 4.23 -9.46
C LEU A 53 11.15 5.68 -8.99
N PRO A 54 10.17 6.02 -8.16
CA PRO A 54 10.07 7.35 -7.57
C PRO A 54 11.25 7.60 -6.63
N ILE A 55 11.88 8.77 -6.76
CA ILE A 55 12.99 9.20 -5.89
C ILE A 55 12.56 10.26 -4.89
N GLU A 56 11.42 10.89 -5.10
CA GLU A 56 10.85 11.87 -4.18
C GLU A 56 10.09 11.16 -3.05
N PRO A 57 10.20 11.65 -1.81
CA PRO A 57 9.48 11.10 -0.66
C PRO A 57 7.96 11.14 -0.83
N ASN A 58 7.31 10.11 -0.33
CA ASN A 58 5.84 10.01 -0.28
C ASN A 58 5.15 10.02 -1.65
N VAL A 59 5.85 9.58 -2.69
CA VAL A 59 5.32 9.49 -4.05
C VAL A 59 5.04 8.04 -4.43
N ARG A 60 3.94 7.86 -5.15
CA ARG A 60 3.58 6.63 -5.86
C ARG A 60 3.61 6.90 -7.37
N ILE A 61 4.13 5.94 -8.12
CA ILE A 61 4.00 5.88 -9.57
C ILE A 61 3.28 4.58 -9.92
N PHE A 62 2.39 4.61 -10.89
CA PHE A 62 1.61 3.43 -11.25
C PHE A 62 1.20 3.44 -12.74
N ASN A 63 0.92 2.26 -13.24
CA ASN A 63 0.22 1.99 -14.49
C ASN A 63 -1.00 1.09 -14.22
N ASN A 64 -1.55 0.46 -15.24
CA ASN A 64 -2.74 -0.38 -15.09
C ASN A 64 -2.53 -1.60 -14.18
N ASN A 65 -1.30 -2.15 -14.13
CA ASN A 65 -1.01 -3.42 -13.46
C ASN A 65 -0.09 -3.26 -12.24
N ILE A 66 0.82 -2.28 -12.27
CA ILE A 66 1.88 -2.14 -11.28
C ILE A 66 1.77 -0.80 -10.58
N SER A 67 1.96 -0.82 -9.28
CA SER A 67 2.08 0.38 -8.45
C SER A 67 3.38 0.33 -7.65
N ILE A 68 4.16 1.40 -7.69
CA ILE A 68 5.45 1.51 -6.99
C ILE A 68 5.35 2.65 -5.98
N MET A 69 5.49 2.33 -4.70
CA MET A 69 5.46 3.27 -3.59
C MET A 69 6.86 3.49 -3.04
N TRP A 70 7.23 4.75 -2.89
CA TRP A 70 8.46 5.13 -2.18
C TRP A 70 8.30 4.84 -0.68
N LEU A 71 9.19 4.04 -0.11
CA LEU A 71 9.23 3.76 1.33
C LEU A 71 10.41 4.44 2.03
N GLY A 72 11.46 4.74 1.28
CA GLY A 72 12.67 5.35 1.78
C GLY A 72 13.65 5.66 0.66
N PRO A 73 14.77 6.34 0.94
CA PRO A 73 15.75 6.74 -0.08
C PRO A 73 16.32 5.59 -0.92
N ASN A 74 16.29 4.38 -0.35
CA ASN A 74 16.80 3.16 -0.96
C ASN A 74 15.82 1.99 -0.86
N GLU A 75 14.51 2.27 -0.72
CA GLU A 75 13.50 1.25 -0.50
C GLU A 75 12.17 1.60 -1.18
N TRP A 76 11.59 0.60 -1.86
CA TRP A 76 10.31 0.70 -2.55
C TRP A 76 9.45 -0.52 -2.30
N LEU A 77 8.14 -0.32 -2.28
CA LEU A 77 7.16 -1.40 -2.36
C LEU A 77 6.55 -1.41 -3.75
N VAL A 78 6.64 -2.53 -4.43
CA VAL A 78 5.96 -2.79 -5.70
C VAL A 78 4.75 -3.65 -5.44
N GLU A 79 3.59 -3.21 -5.89
CA GLU A 79 2.35 -3.98 -5.89
C GLU A 79 2.00 -4.38 -7.33
N THR A 80 1.63 -5.64 -7.53
CA THR A 80 1.34 -6.26 -8.83
C THR A 80 0.20 -7.27 -8.70
N PRO A 81 -0.46 -7.72 -9.79
CA PRO A 81 -1.30 -8.89 -9.75
C PRO A 81 -0.56 -10.10 -9.14
N GLU A 82 -1.27 -10.90 -8.33
CA GLU A 82 -0.65 -12.04 -7.63
C GLU A 82 0.00 -13.03 -8.59
N ASN A 83 -0.67 -13.29 -9.71
CA ASN A 83 -0.21 -14.23 -10.74
C ASN A 83 1.02 -13.76 -11.55
N GLU A 84 1.36 -12.50 -11.52
CA GLU A 84 2.53 -11.93 -12.22
C GLU A 84 3.77 -11.81 -11.30
N LYS A 85 3.58 -11.92 -10.00
CA LYS A 85 4.59 -11.64 -8.98
C LYS A 85 5.87 -12.48 -9.16
N ASP A 86 5.73 -13.79 -9.31
CA ASP A 86 6.88 -14.70 -9.35
C ASP A 86 7.73 -14.49 -10.61
N GLU A 87 7.09 -14.19 -11.74
CA GLU A 87 7.79 -13.82 -12.98
C GLU A 87 8.56 -12.50 -12.80
N ILE A 88 7.93 -11.49 -12.23
CA ILE A 88 8.58 -10.19 -11.96
C ILE A 88 9.77 -10.36 -11.03
N ILE A 89 9.65 -11.13 -9.95
CA ILE A 89 10.76 -11.42 -9.03
C ILE A 89 11.92 -12.06 -9.80
N SER A 90 11.64 -13.12 -10.56
CA SER A 90 12.67 -13.83 -11.33
C SER A 90 13.40 -12.94 -12.34
N LEU A 91 12.64 -12.05 -13.02
CA LEU A 91 13.22 -11.08 -13.95
C LEU A 91 14.11 -10.05 -13.25
N LEU A 92 13.67 -9.54 -12.08
CA LEU A 92 14.44 -8.59 -11.27
C LEU A 92 15.74 -9.25 -10.76
N GLU A 93 15.65 -10.45 -10.20
CA GLU A 93 16.81 -11.20 -9.70
C GLU A 93 17.84 -11.50 -10.81
N SER A 94 17.38 -11.77 -12.03
CA SER A 94 18.27 -12.01 -13.16
C SER A 94 19.05 -10.78 -13.64
N LYS A 95 18.54 -9.57 -13.36
CA LYS A 95 19.12 -8.30 -13.84
C LYS A 95 19.83 -7.49 -12.78
N LEU A 96 19.59 -7.79 -11.50
CA LEU A 96 20.13 -7.01 -10.39
C LEU A 96 21.28 -7.75 -9.70
N ASN A 97 22.26 -6.97 -9.22
CA ASN A 97 23.39 -7.54 -8.48
C ASN A 97 22.97 -7.90 -7.04
N PRO A 98 22.94 -9.19 -6.67
CA PRO A 98 22.49 -9.63 -5.34
C PRO A 98 23.37 -9.15 -4.18
N GLU A 99 24.60 -8.70 -4.44
CA GLU A 99 25.47 -8.13 -3.41
C GLU A 99 25.12 -6.68 -3.06
N LYS A 100 24.38 -5.99 -3.93
CA LYS A 100 24.06 -4.56 -3.80
C LYS A 100 22.56 -4.28 -3.65
N THR A 101 21.72 -5.29 -3.90
CA THR A 101 20.28 -5.15 -3.94
C THR A 101 19.59 -6.26 -3.17
N ALA A 102 18.37 -5.99 -2.68
CA ALA A 102 17.53 -7.02 -2.12
C ALA A 102 16.14 -6.96 -2.76
N ILE A 103 15.63 -8.13 -3.13
CA ILE A 103 14.27 -8.34 -3.63
C ILE A 103 13.61 -9.33 -2.69
N THR A 104 12.51 -8.92 -2.07
CA THR A 104 11.84 -9.75 -1.06
C THR A 104 10.35 -9.81 -1.34
N ASP A 105 9.81 -11.02 -1.48
CA ASP A 105 8.37 -11.23 -1.50
C ASP A 105 7.79 -10.97 -0.11
N VAL A 106 6.96 -9.94 0.00
CA VAL A 106 6.26 -9.55 1.23
C VAL A 106 4.73 -9.65 1.08
N SER A 107 4.25 -10.36 0.06
CA SER A 107 2.83 -10.48 -0.27
C SER A 107 2.02 -11.00 0.91
N PHE A 108 2.53 -12.03 1.57
CA PHE A 108 1.85 -12.64 2.72
C PHE A 108 2.13 -11.98 4.07
N ASN A 109 2.98 -10.98 4.11
CA ASN A 109 3.20 -10.19 5.31
C ASN A 109 2.16 -9.06 5.46
N LYS A 110 1.61 -8.60 4.35
CA LYS A 110 0.70 -7.45 4.29
C LYS A 110 -0.71 -7.86 3.88
N THR A 111 -1.69 -7.15 4.44
CA THR A 111 -3.04 -7.06 3.88
C THR A 111 -3.38 -5.62 3.57
N VAL A 112 -4.45 -5.39 2.81
CA VAL A 112 -4.91 -4.06 2.42
C VAL A 112 -6.36 -3.89 2.81
N LEU A 113 -6.63 -2.88 3.63
CA LEU A 113 -7.99 -2.41 3.88
C LEU A 113 -8.25 -1.18 3.02
N ARG A 114 -9.30 -1.21 2.22
CA ARG A 114 -9.78 -0.04 1.47
C ARG A 114 -10.86 0.67 2.26
N LEU A 115 -10.69 1.98 2.39
CA LEU A 115 -11.69 2.89 2.95
C LEU A 115 -12.20 3.81 1.85
N GLU A 116 -13.52 3.91 1.72
CA GLU A 116 -14.15 4.82 0.74
C GLU A 116 -15.29 5.62 1.39
N GLY A 117 -15.44 6.87 0.96
CA GLY A 117 -16.52 7.75 1.37
C GLY A 117 -16.07 9.12 1.87
N GLU A 118 -17.01 10.02 2.03
CA GLU A 118 -16.79 11.43 2.42
C GLU A 118 -16.17 11.60 3.83
N LYS A 119 -16.43 10.68 4.74
CA LYS A 119 -16.02 10.77 6.16
C LYS A 119 -14.72 10.01 6.47
N VAL A 120 -13.99 9.53 5.46
CA VAL A 120 -12.77 8.73 5.67
C VAL A 120 -11.73 9.49 6.48
N PHE A 121 -11.45 10.77 6.15
CA PHE A 121 -10.46 11.55 6.90
C PHE A 121 -10.92 11.88 8.32
N ILE A 122 -12.23 12.12 8.51
CA ILE A 122 -12.82 12.34 9.85
C ILE A 122 -12.65 11.08 10.70
N LEU A 123 -12.93 9.90 10.14
CA LEU A 123 -12.69 8.63 10.84
C LEU A 123 -11.24 8.47 11.22
N LEU A 124 -10.31 8.67 10.29
CA LEU A 124 -8.88 8.46 10.52
C LEU A 124 -8.29 9.45 11.51
N SER A 125 -8.78 10.69 11.57
CA SER A 125 -8.30 11.70 12.54
C SER A 125 -8.51 11.32 14.01
N LYS A 126 -9.39 10.35 14.29
CA LYS A 126 -9.58 9.82 15.65
C LYS A 126 -8.41 8.95 16.11
N PHE A 127 -7.58 8.45 15.20
CA PHE A 127 -6.58 7.42 15.47
C PHE A 127 -5.15 7.85 15.19
N LEU A 128 -4.95 9.00 14.52
CA LEU A 128 -3.63 9.50 14.15
C LEU A 128 -3.55 11.03 14.21
N VAL A 129 -2.35 11.50 14.50
CA VAL A 129 -2.07 12.94 14.64
C VAL A 129 -1.79 13.59 13.27
N ALA A 130 -1.32 12.81 12.30
CA ALA A 130 -0.97 13.30 10.97
C ALA A 130 -2.22 13.80 10.23
N ASN A 131 -2.14 14.98 9.64
CA ASN A 131 -3.19 15.49 8.75
C ASN A 131 -3.08 14.80 7.39
N LEU A 132 -3.74 13.63 7.27
CA LEU A 132 -3.69 12.84 6.05
C LEU A 132 -4.37 13.53 4.86
N GLU A 133 -5.38 14.33 5.09
CA GLU A 133 -6.06 15.08 4.03
C GLU A 133 -5.08 16.01 3.28
N LYS A 134 -4.20 16.67 4.05
CA LYS A 134 -3.17 17.54 3.48
C LYS A 134 -2.00 16.75 2.85
N ILE A 135 -1.66 15.59 3.41
CA ILE A 135 -0.51 14.78 2.93
C ILE A 135 -0.91 13.99 1.67
N LEU A 136 -2.16 13.49 1.64
CA LEU A 136 -2.67 12.64 0.57
C LEU A 136 -3.57 13.45 -0.39
N GLU A 137 -3.04 14.51 -0.99
CA GLU A 137 -3.82 15.41 -1.86
C GLU A 137 -4.15 14.79 -3.23
N THR A 138 -3.31 13.88 -3.72
CA THR A 138 -3.43 13.30 -5.07
C THR A 138 -3.34 11.78 -5.04
N ASN A 139 -3.76 11.13 -6.14
CA ASN A 139 -3.60 9.68 -6.31
C ASN A 139 -2.13 9.24 -6.52
N PHE A 140 -1.19 10.17 -6.57
CA PHE A 140 0.25 9.90 -6.52
C PHE A 140 0.83 9.99 -5.11
N SER A 141 0.01 10.34 -4.10
CA SER A 141 0.47 10.55 -2.74
C SER A 141 0.39 9.25 -1.93
N VAL A 142 1.42 9.01 -1.14
CA VAL A 142 1.47 7.97 -0.12
C VAL A 142 1.93 8.56 1.21
N ALA A 143 1.57 7.94 2.32
CA ALA A 143 2.02 8.35 3.64
C ALA A 143 2.32 7.15 4.53
N GLN A 144 3.52 7.09 5.08
CA GLN A 144 3.86 6.14 6.13
C GLN A 144 3.69 6.84 7.47
N THR A 145 2.80 6.34 8.31
CA THR A 145 2.56 6.91 9.65
C THR A 145 2.10 5.84 10.64
N ILE A 146 1.92 6.25 11.88
CA ILE A 146 1.50 5.38 12.99
C ILE A 146 0.01 5.58 13.25
N PHE A 147 -0.78 4.53 13.03
CA PHE A 147 -2.17 4.43 13.43
C PHE A 147 -2.23 3.88 14.85
N ILE A 148 -2.42 4.74 15.85
CA ILE A 148 -2.28 4.46 17.30
C ILE A 148 -0.84 4.00 17.62
N LYS A 149 -0.52 2.71 17.43
CA LYS A 149 0.80 2.10 17.64
C LYS A 149 1.26 1.23 16.47
N ILE A 150 0.48 1.21 15.38
CA ILE A 150 0.69 0.30 14.25
C ILE A 150 1.19 1.12 13.06
N PRO A 151 2.35 0.77 12.47
CA PRO A 151 2.80 1.39 11.23
C PRO A 151 1.91 0.97 10.08
N ILE A 152 1.38 1.96 9.36
CA ILE A 152 0.53 1.77 8.18
C ILE A 152 1.08 2.63 7.04
N LEU A 153 1.07 2.08 5.82
CA LEU A 153 1.26 2.84 4.59
C LEU A 153 -0.12 3.15 4.01
N PHE A 154 -0.44 4.43 3.93
CA PHE A 154 -1.65 4.95 3.31
C PHE A 154 -1.39 5.32 1.86
N ILE A 155 -2.29 4.96 0.96
CA ILE A 155 -2.22 5.26 -0.46
C ILE A 155 -3.52 5.92 -0.88
N ARG A 156 -3.43 7.09 -1.52
CA ARG A 156 -4.58 7.74 -2.14
C ARG A 156 -4.86 7.11 -3.50
N ASN A 157 -6.12 6.69 -3.76
CA ASN A 157 -6.49 6.03 -5.01
C ASN A 157 -7.13 6.95 -6.03
N ASN A 158 -7.70 8.07 -5.60
CA ASN A 158 -8.37 9.03 -6.47
C ASN A 158 -8.04 10.46 -6.09
N THR A 159 -8.44 11.41 -6.92
CA THR A 159 -8.31 12.85 -6.66
C THR A 159 -9.62 13.48 -6.21
N ASP A 160 -10.69 12.70 -6.13
CA ASP A 160 -12.00 13.16 -5.69
C ASP A 160 -11.95 13.61 -4.22
N LYS A 161 -12.53 14.77 -3.92
CA LYS A 161 -12.56 15.34 -2.58
C LYS A 161 -13.80 14.95 -1.80
N GLU A 162 -14.86 14.56 -2.48
CA GLU A 162 -16.13 14.17 -1.86
C GLU A 162 -16.17 12.66 -1.62
N GLU A 163 -15.69 11.87 -2.60
CA GLU A 163 -15.56 10.41 -2.44
C GLU A 163 -14.09 10.01 -2.28
N ILE A 164 -13.58 10.12 -1.07
CA ILE A 164 -12.23 9.71 -0.72
C ILE A 164 -12.08 8.20 -0.91
N SER A 165 -10.99 7.75 -1.55
CA SER A 165 -10.61 6.34 -1.61
C SER A 165 -9.16 6.17 -1.17
N LEU A 166 -8.95 5.42 -0.08
CA LEU A 166 -7.63 5.14 0.51
C LEU A 166 -7.42 3.65 0.67
N ASP A 167 -6.23 3.18 0.35
CA ASP A 167 -5.74 1.86 0.69
C ASP A 167 -4.78 1.94 1.89
N LEU A 168 -5.02 1.10 2.89
CA LEU A 168 -4.24 0.98 4.11
C LEU A 168 -3.46 -0.34 4.05
N HIS A 169 -2.17 -0.27 3.74
CA HIS A 169 -1.28 -1.42 3.77
C HIS A 169 -0.74 -1.64 5.18
N LEU A 170 -1.07 -2.74 5.79
CA LEU A 170 -0.68 -3.08 7.16
C LEU A 170 -0.29 -4.55 7.30
N ASN A 171 0.41 -4.87 8.37
CA ASN A 171 0.77 -6.25 8.65
C ASN A 171 -0.48 -7.08 8.96
N ARG A 172 -0.57 -8.28 8.39
CA ARG A 172 -1.71 -9.20 8.56
C ARG A 172 -2.05 -9.48 10.03
N SER A 173 -1.04 -9.56 10.88
CA SER A 173 -1.22 -9.77 12.33
C SER A 173 -2.00 -8.65 13.03
N HIS A 174 -2.04 -7.46 12.47
CA HIS A 174 -2.76 -6.31 13.02
C HIS A 174 -4.12 -6.06 12.36
N ALA A 175 -4.45 -6.79 11.30
CA ALA A 175 -5.63 -6.52 10.46
C ALA A 175 -6.93 -6.48 11.27
N LYS A 176 -7.18 -7.50 12.11
CA LYS A 176 -8.38 -7.58 12.93
C LYS A 176 -8.50 -6.40 13.91
N TYR A 177 -7.40 -6.07 14.57
CA TYR A 177 -7.37 -4.95 15.52
C TYR A 177 -7.66 -3.60 14.85
N VAL A 178 -7.00 -3.32 13.72
CA VAL A 178 -7.22 -2.07 12.96
C VAL A 178 -8.66 -2.01 12.43
N TYR A 179 -9.17 -3.12 11.89
CA TYR A 179 -10.54 -3.18 11.42
C TYR A 179 -11.57 -2.90 12.53
N ASP A 180 -11.42 -3.54 13.69
CA ASP A 180 -12.33 -3.34 14.83
C ASP A 180 -12.33 -1.88 15.31
N LEU A 181 -11.16 -1.24 15.35
CA LEU A 181 -11.04 0.19 15.68
C LEU A 181 -11.73 1.08 14.65
N LEU A 182 -11.56 0.79 13.35
CA LEU A 182 -12.23 1.55 12.29
C LEU A 182 -13.75 1.42 12.37
N VAL A 183 -14.25 0.21 12.61
CA VAL A 183 -15.68 -0.05 12.79
C VAL A 183 -16.21 0.65 14.04
N ASP A 184 -15.50 0.58 15.14
CA ASP A 184 -15.91 1.27 16.38
C ASP A 184 -15.89 2.79 16.21
N GLY A 185 -14.81 3.33 15.64
CA GLY A 185 -14.68 4.76 15.36
C GLY A 185 -15.75 5.30 14.39
N SER A 186 -16.28 4.45 13.52
CA SER A 186 -17.33 4.83 12.56
C SER A 186 -18.72 5.02 13.18
N LYS A 187 -18.96 4.48 14.38
CA LYS A 187 -20.29 4.57 15.05
C LYS A 187 -20.72 6.00 15.35
N ASN A 188 -19.78 6.91 15.58
CA ASN A 188 -20.02 8.30 15.97
C ASN A 188 -19.37 9.28 14.98
N LEU A 189 -19.69 9.17 13.69
CA LEU A 189 -19.24 10.09 12.63
C LEU A 189 -20.26 11.19 12.34
N ASN A 190 -21.36 11.25 13.09
CA ASN A 190 -22.37 12.31 12.98
C ASN A 190 -21.90 13.50 13.82
N ILE A 191 -21.03 14.31 13.25
CA ILE A 191 -20.67 15.63 13.76
C ILE A 191 -20.95 16.64 12.65
#